data_12d71ecbb9d9f24dd7b2cfd0412bcc68
#
_entry.id   12d71ecbb9d9f24dd7b2cfd0412bcc68
#
_cell.length_a   1.000
_cell.length_b   1.000
_cell.length_c   1.000
_cell.angle_alpha   90.00
_cell.angle_beta   90.00
_cell.angle_gamma   90.00
#
_symmetry.space_group_name_H-M   'P 1'
#
loop_
_entity.id
_entity.type
_entity.pdbx_description
1 polymer ?
#
loop_
_entity_poly.entity_id
_entity_poly.type
_entity_poly.pdbx_seq_one_letter_code
_entity_poly.pdbx_strand_id
1 'polypeptide(L)'
;MSILNDVMREASQRLFPGVEVSSAASFAPMRDLERGDFSSSVAIEIARAIKQDASTIANRLIGELVPHVPGEWHSEAGYVVCAHVPRRVWIEEIALDAHHAVKAITGAAAADSAQEIACILPDVTEPLYARVRLLARVTLHSLLVVATEGRCRLWLHPHAPIDALTQADVVGAFRKAVEWALSHEDEERVGIPQDLKASLRGVRCVWTSHHYHERLPHSDKSELSRAKQSGVLDLRMPSDAWLLSRNRGLSSLLERKSLEKVIQQLPGDQGWRRFLFHAASTVFSGDFDPAVALFDEFASPLYSAQALCERYVRLAPEFPLPVGREEAVSTVREMERDRSLILRGLFMPLYTARAVARGEVTEWCEVFEDMLHRGHRFLNTPQTRLDLAQGRESGGTPQILASLGFGLSSILPFVAEGS
;
A
#
# COMPACT_ATOMS: atom_id res chain seq x y z
N MET A 1 6.48 -15.67 13.13
CA MET A 1 7.24 -15.37 11.90
C MET A 1 6.86 -16.40 10.86
N SER A 2 6.91 -16.04 9.60
CA SER A 2 6.56 -16.97 8.52
C SER A 2 7.65 -18.02 8.32
N ILE A 3 7.28 -19.22 7.86
CA ILE A 3 8.23 -20.31 7.59
C ILE A 3 9.31 -19.85 6.62
N LEU A 4 8.91 -19.17 5.54
CA LEU A 4 9.83 -18.64 4.54
C LEU A 4 10.85 -17.67 5.16
N ASN A 5 10.38 -16.77 6.03
CA ASN A 5 11.26 -15.80 6.68
C ASN A 5 12.17 -16.40 7.75
N ASP A 6 11.71 -17.42 8.46
CA ASP A 6 12.53 -18.13 9.44
C ASP A 6 13.65 -18.89 8.76
N VAL A 7 13.34 -19.68 7.72
CA VAL A 7 14.34 -20.41 6.94
C VAL A 7 15.32 -19.47 6.25
N MET A 8 14.84 -18.35 5.69
CA MET A 8 15.71 -17.33 5.08
C MET A 8 16.66 -16.71 6.09
N ARG A 9 16.17 -16.38 7.30
CA ARG A 9 17.00 -15.80 8.34
C ARG A 9 18.10 -16.79 8.77
N GLU A 10 17.75 -18.06 8.98
CA GLU A 10 18.71 -19.09 9.33
C GLU A 10 19.75 -19.30 8.23
N ALA A 11 19.33 -19.37 6.96
CA ALA A 11 20.22 -19.46 5.82
C ALA A 11 21.16 -18.26 5.73
N SER A 12 20.63 -17.04 5.93
CA SER A 12 21.42 -15.81 5.91
C SER A 12 22.46 -15.78 7.03
N GLN A 13 22.08 -16.16 8.25
CA GLN A 13 23.00 -16.22 9.40
C GLN A 13 24.09 -17.26 9.21
N ARG A 14 23.76 -18.40 8.61
CA ARG A 14 24.72 -19.49 8.34
C ARG A 14 25.74 -19.12 7.27
N LEU A 15 25.26 -18.54 6.16
CA LEU A 15 26.13 -18.22 5.01
C LEU A 15 26.90 -16.91 5.18
N PHE A 16 26.35 -15.97 5.93
CA PHE A 16 26.88 -14.61 6.07
C PHE A 16 26.85 -14.15 7.53
N PRO A 17 27.62 -14.82 8.41
CA PRO A 17 27.61 -14.50 9.84
C PRO A 17 28.07 -13.05 10.06
N GLY A 18 27.34 -12.34 10.92
CA GLY A 18 27.63 -10.94 11.26
C GLY A 18 27.03 -9.89 10.33
N VAL A 19 26.27 -10.31 9.29
CA VAL A 19 25.47 -9.38 8.48
C VAL A 19 24.07 -9.31 9.07
N GLU A 20 23.68 -8.12 9.52
CA GLU A 20 22.30 -7.85 9.93
C GLU A 20 21.43 -7.60 8.71
N VAL A 21 20.35 -8.37 8.59
CA VAL A 21 19.34 -8.23 7.53
C VAL A 21 18.11 -7.56 8.12
N SER A 22 17.62 -6.53 7.44
CA SER A 22 16.44 -5.80 7.90
C SER A 22 15.16 -6.64 7.76
N SER A 23 14.17 -6.35 8.59
CA SER A 23 12.84 -6.96 8.44
C SER A 23 12.14 -6.59 7.12
N ALA A 24 12.60 -5.52 6.46
CA ALA A 24 12.09 -5.11 5.15
C ALA A 24 12.53 -6.04 4.01
N ALA A 25 13.61 -6.81 4.21
CA ALA A 25 14.08 -7.80 3.24
C ALA A 25 13.38 -9.15 3.35
N SER A 26 12.36 -9.28 4.21
CA SER A 26 11.55 -10.49 4.35
C SER A 26 10.87 -10.87 3.03
N PHE A 27 10.49 -12.14 2.91
CA PHE A 27 9.65 -12.59 1.82
C PHE A 27 8.32 -11.84 1.81
N ALA A 28 7.94 -11.39 0.63
CA ALA A 28 6.65 -10.79 0.37
C ALA A 28 6.01 -11.45 -0.86
N PRO A 29 4.68 -11.51 -0.94
CA PRO A 29 4.00 -11.96 -2.15
C PRO A 29 4.45 -11.13 -3.35
N MET A 30 4.72 -11.80 -4.47
CA MET A 30 5.11 -11.09 -5.69
C MET A 30 3.95 -10.29 -6.26
N ARG A 31 4.26 -9.12 -6.80
CA ARG A 31 3.33 -8.28 -7.52
C ARG A 31 2.83 -8.97 -8.80
N ASP A 32 3.76 -9.52 -9.55
CA ASP A 32 3.49 -10.32 -10.75
C ASP A 32 3.57 -11.81 -10.38
N LEU A 33 2.42 -12.42 -10.15
CA LEU A 33 2.30 -13.82 -9.75
C LEU A 33 2.59 -14.80 -10.91
N GLU A 34 2.74 -14.31 -12.16
CA GLU A 34 3.20 -15.15 -13.27
C GLU A 34 4.70 -15.44 -13.16
N ARG A 35 5.44 -14.57 -12.46
CA ARG A 35 6.89 -14.70 -12.26
C ARG A 35 7.25 -15.48 -10.98
N GLY A 36 6.33 -15.58 -10.05
CA GLY A 36 6.53 -16.32 -8.80
C GLY A 36 5.52 -15.94 -7.72
N ASP A 37 5.53 -16.69 -6.63
CA ASP A 37 4.61 -16.48 -5.52
C ASP A 37 5.15 -15.48 -4.50
N PHE A 38 6.41 -15.63 -4.14
CA PHE A 38 7.10 -14.80 -3.15
C PHE A 38 8.47 -14.36 -3.63
N SER A 39 8.88 -13.18 -3.21
CA SER A 39 10.24 -12.69 -3.43
C SER A 39 10.81 -12.03 -2.17
N SER A 40 12.13 -12.01 -2.08
CA SER A 40 12.88 -11.34 -1.02
C SER A 40 14.06 -10.58 -1.58
N SER A 41 14.28 -9.37 -1.08
CA SER A 41 15.44 -8.53 -1.41
C SER A 41 16.65 -8.77 -0.51
N VAL A 42 16.62 -9.78 0.35
CA VAL A 42 17.68 -10.06 1.33
C VAL A 42 19.06 -10.19 0.70
N ALA A 43 19.15 -10.80 -0.48
CA ALA A 43 20.43 -10.95 -1.18
C ALA A 43 21.02 -9.60 -1.61
N ILE A 44 20.19 -8.61 -1.95
CA ILE A 44 20.61 -7.25 -2.29
C ILE A 44 21.16 -6.54 -1.05
N GLU A 45 20.54 -6.70 0.11
CA GLU A 45 21.02 -6.11 1.36
C GLU A 45 22.37 -6.70 1.77
N ILE A 46 22.49 -8.03 1.74
CA ILE A 46 23.75 -8.72 2.03
C ILE A 46 24.83 -8.28 1.05
N ALA A 47 24.52 -8.25 -0.26
CA ALA A 47 25.43 -7.82 -1.30
C ALA A 47 26.04 -6.43 -1.05
N ARG A 48 25.20 -5.48 -0.63
CA ARG A 48 25.64 -4.13 -0.24
C ARG A 48 26.56 -4.15 0.98
N ALA A 49 26.24 -4.96 1.99
CA ALA A 49 27.03 -5.04 3.22
C ALA A 49 28.42 -5.62 2.98
N ILE A 50 28.54 -6.68 2.15
CA ILE A 50 29.80 -7.38 1.91
C ILE A 50 30.46 -7.01 0.56
N LYS A 51 29.86 -6.09 -0.20
CA LYS A 51 30.34 -5.61 -1.52
C LYS A 51 30.57 -6.73 -2.54
N GLN A 52 29.60 -7.64 -2.63
CA GLN A 52 29.58 -8.73 -3.60
C GLN A 52 28.38 -8.60 -4.55
N ASP A 53 28.38 -9.44 -5.59
CA ASP A 53 27.26 -9.48 -6.55
C ASP A 53 25.99 -10.09 -5.93
N ALA A 54 24.86 -9.40 -6.07
CA ALA A 54 23.60 -9.81 -5.48
C ALA A 54 23.05 -11.12 -6.06
N SER A 55 23.26 -11.37 -7.35
CA SER A 55 22.80 -12.62 -7.99
C SER A 55 23.57 -13.83 -7.47
N THR A 56 24.87 -13.65 -7.24
CA THR A 56 25.71 -14.72 -6.63
C THR A 56 25.22 -15.05 -5.21
N ILE A 57 24.89 -14.03 -4.42
CA ILE A 57 24.37 -14.23 -3.06
C ILE A 57 22.98 -14.87 -3.09
N ALA A 58 22.10 -14.43 -4.01
CA ALA A 58 20.78 -15.02 -4.17
C ALA A 58 20.87 -16.52 -4.48
N ASN A 59 21.74 -16.91 -5.42
CA ASN A 59 21.93 -18.33 -5.76
C ASN A 59 22.46 -19.16 -4.58
N ARG A 60 23.36 -18.60 -3.76
CA ARG A 60 23.84 -19.29 -2.54
C ARG A 60 22.72 -19.48 -1.52
N LEU A 61 21.89 -18.45 -1.31
CA LEU A 61 20.72 -18.54 -0.43
C LEU A 61 19.72 -19.58 -0.94
N ILE A 62 19.43 -19.60 -2.24
CA ILE A 62 18.54 -20.59 -2.87
C ILE A 62 19.05 -22.02 -2.60
N GLY A 63 20.36 -22.26 -2.71
CA GLY A 63 20.94 -23.56 -2.41
C GLY A 63 20.66 -24.04 -0.98
N GLU A 64 20.57 -23.13 -0.01
CA GLU A 64 20.21 -23.42 1.37
C GLU A 64 18.69 -23.54 1.59
N LEU A 65 17.86 -22.85 0.80
CA LEU A 65 16.40 -22.84 0.98
C LEU A 65 15.71 -24.07 0.37
N VAL A 66 16.18 -24.52 -0.80
CA VAL A 66 15.59 -25.64 -1.56
C VAL A 66 15.37 -26.90 -0.70
N PRO A 67 16.31 -27.34 0.17
CA PRO A 67 16.10 -28.54 1.01
C PRO A 67 14.99 -28.37 2.05
N HIS A 68 14.65 -27.14 2.44
CA HIS A 68 13.75 -26.86 3.56
C HIS A 68 12.34 -26.49 3.12
N VAL A 69 12.21 -25.81 1.98
CA VAL A 69 10.92 -25.35 1.48
C VAL A 69 10.71 -25.85 0.06
N PRO A 70 9.75 -26.77 -0.16
CA PRO A 70 9.38 -27.20 -1.50
C PRO A 70 8.90 -26.03 -2.36
N GLY A 71 9.28 -26.01 -3.62
CA GLY A 71 8.91 -24.96 -4.58
C GLY A 71 9.94 -24.83 -5.69
N GLU A 72 9.62 -24.05 -6.68
CA GLU A 72 10.57 -23.67 -7.72
C GLU A 72 11.29 -22.39 -7.30
N TRP A 73 12.60 -22.45 -7.24
CA TRP A 73 13.43 -21.35 -6.77
C TRP A 73 14.31 -20.83 -7.89
N HIS A 74 14.35 -19.50 -8.04
CA HIS A 74 15.26 -18.85 -8.97
C HIS A 74 15.69 -17.46 -8.45
N SER A 75 16.74 -16.92 -9.04
CA SER A 75 17.16 -15.55 -8.75
C SER A 75 16.79 -14.64 -9.91
N GLU A 76 16.24 -13.47 -9.60
CA GLU A 76 15.87 -12.48 -10.58
C GLU A 76 16.36 -11.09 -10.15
N ALA A 77 17.26 -10.48 -10.92
CA ALA A 77 17.85 -9.17 -10.62
C ALA A 77 18.39 -9.04 -9.17
N GLY A 78 18.90 -10.14 -8.60
CA GLY A 78 19.39 -10.20 -7.22
C GLY A 78 18.30 -10.45 -6.17
N TYR A 79 17.03 -10.62 -6.55
CA TYR A 79 15.99 -11.11 -5.65
C TYR A 79 16.03 -12.63 -5.57
N VAL A 80 15.71 -13.17 -4.40
CA VAL A 80 15.39 -14.58 -4.22
C VAL A 80 13.91 -14.75 -4.48
N VAL A 81 13.55 -15.52 -5.50
CA VAL A 81 12.16 -15.77 -5.89
C VAL A 81 11.80 -17.23 -5.64
N CYS A 82 10.67 -17.45 -5.00
CA CYS A 82 10.05 -18.76 -4.86
C CYS A 82 8.76 -18.80 -5.69
N ALA A 83 8.71 -19.68 -6.68
CA ALA A 83 7.54 -19.92 -7.51
C ALA A 83 6.90 -21.26 -7.17
N HIS A 84 5.60 -21.38 -7.46
CA HIS A 84 4.83 -22.61 -7.30
C HIS A 84 4.96 -23.27 -5.91
N VAL A 85 4.87 -22.43 -4.88
CA VAL A 85 4.89 -22.88 -3.48
C VAL A 85 3.70 -23.80 -3.21
N PRO A 86 3.89 -24.95 -2.52
CA PRO A 86 2.78 -25.84 -2.16
C PRO A 86 1.72 -25.11 -1.31
N ARG A 87 0.46 -25.52 -1.48
CA ARG A 87 -0.69 -24.97 -0.75
C ARG A 87 -0.47 -24.85 0.76
N ARG A 88 0.17 -25.84 1.38
CA ARG A 88 0.46 -25.84 2.82
C ARG A 88 1.29 -24.62 3.22
N VAL A 89 2.33 -24.30 2.47
CA VAL A 89 3.19 -23.13 2.73
C VAL A 89 2.39 -21.85 2.59
N TRP A 90 1.54 -21.74 1.55
CA TRP A 90 0.64 -20.60 1.37
C TRP A 90 -0.28 -20.39 2.58
N ILE A 91 -0.93 -21.45 3.04
CA ILE A 91 -1.86 -21.38 4.18
C ILE A 91 -1.13 -20.92 5.43
N GLU A 92 0.05 -21.47 5.69
CA GLU A 92 0.85 -21.15 6.86
C GLU A 92 1.37 -19.70 6.80
N GLU A 93 1.82 -19.22 5.62
CA GLU A 93 2.24 -17.84 5.41
C GLU A 93 1.08 -16.84 5.62
N ILE A 94 -0.07 -17.07 4.99
CA ILE A 94 -1.27 -16.24 5.17
C ILE A 94 -1.71 -16.26 6.64
N ALA A 95 -1.64 -17.42 7.28
CA ALA A 95 -2.02 -17.59 8.67
C ALA A 95 -1.17 -16.76 9.61
N LEU A 96 0.13 -16.80 9.44
CA LEU A 96 1.08 -16.11 10.30
C LEU A 96 1.10 -14.62 10.03
N ASP A 97 1.12 -14.20 8.77
CA ASP A 97 1.19 -12.78 8.42
C ASP A 97 -0.08 -12.02 8.79
N ALA A 98 -1.25 -12.61 8.61
CA ALA A 98 -2.50 -12.01 9.09
C ALA A 98 -2.52 -11.88 10.63
N HIS A 99 -1.99 -12.86 11.36
CA HIS A 99 -1.90 -12.80 12.82
C HIS A 99 -0.92 -11.73 13.29
N HIS A 100 0.25 -11.62 12.66
CA HIS A 100 1.24 -10.59 12.98
C HIS A 100 0.77 -9.20 12.60
N ALA A 101 0.08 -9.07 11.48
CA ALA A 101 -0.53 -7.81 11.07
C ALA A 101 -1.61 -7.37 12.07
N VAL A 102 -2.54 -8.26 12.44
CA VAL A 102 -3.53 -8.00 13.47
C VAL A 102 -2.88 -7.69 14.82
N LYS A 103 -1.84 -8.42 15.22
CA LYS A 103 -1.14 -8.18 16.48
C LYS A 103 -0.34 -6.88 16.47
N ALA A 104 0.24 -6.48 15.34
CA ALA A 104 0.88 -5.17 15.18
C ALA A 104 -0.16 -4.04 15.25
N ILE A 105 -1.32 -4.24 14.64
CA ILE A 105 -2.45 -3.30 14.68
C ILE A 105 -3.04 -3.25 16.10
N THR A 106 -3.34 -4.38 16.73
CA THR A 106 -3.93 -4.42 18.08
C THR A 106 -2.92 -4.09 19.17
N GLY A 107 -1.65 -4.40 19.01
CA GLY A 107 -0.58 -3.99 19.92
C GLY A 107 -0.31 -2.48 19.89
N ALA A 108 -0.53 -1.85 18.74
CA ALA A 108 -0.50 -0.40 18.60
C ALA A 108 -1.75 0.28 19.17
N ALA A 109 -2.92 -0.37 19.05
CA ALA A 109 -4.18 0.13 19.62
C ALA A 109 -4.22 0.07 21.17
N ALA A 110 -3.33 -0.69 21.80
CA ALA A 110 -3.19 -0.71 23.26
C ALA A 110 -2.43 0.50 23.83
N ALA A 111 -1.81 1.30 22.97
CA ALA A 111 -1.28 2.62 23.37
C ALA A 111 -2.43 3.64 23.36
N ASP A 112 -2.75 4.22 24.50
CA ASP A 112 -3.84 5.21 24.71
C ASP A 112 -3.68 6.52 23.90
N SER A 113 -2.63 6.65 23.09
CA SER A 113 -2.33 7.82 22.27
C SER A 113 -2.72 7.58 20.81
N ALA A 114 -3.50 8.51 20.25
CA ALA A 114 -3.74 8.57 18.80
C ALA A 114 -2.41 8.56 18.03
N GLN A 115 -2.29 7.70 17.02
CA GLN A 115 -1.07 7.62 16.24
C GLN A 115 -0.94 8.85 15.33
N GLU A 116 0.14 9.59 15.48
CA GLU A 116 0.36 10.83 14.76
C GLU A 116 1.09 10.56 13.43
N ILE A 117 0.47 10.99 12.33
CA ILE A 117 1.02 10.91 10.98
C ILE A 117 1.30 12.32 10.51
N ALA A 118 2.54 12.64 10.24
CA ALA A 118 2.96 13.97 9.79
C ALA A 118 3.34 13.97 8.30
N CYS A 119 2.95 15.01 7.59
CA CYS A 119 3.40 15.33 6.25
C CYS A 119 4.16 16.65 6.28
N ILE A 120 5.36 16.64 5.78
CA ILE A 120 6.12 17.84 5.47
C ILE A 120 5.86 18.13 4.00
N LEU A 121 5.19 19.24 3.72
CA LEU A 121 4.91 19.66 2.35
C LEU A 121 6.22 19.83 1.58
N PRO A 122 6.29 19.31 0.36
CA PRO A 122 7.42 19.56 -0.50
C PRO A 122 7.55 21.05 -0.81
N ASP A 123 8.78 21.43 -1.03
CA ASP A 123 9.15 22.77 -1.48
C ASP A 123 8.39 23.18 -2.74
N VAL A 124 8.11 24.46 -2.90
CA VAL A 124 7.51 25.08 -4.10
C VAL A 124 8.28 24.79 -5.40
N THR A 125 9.54 24.36 -5.31
CA THR A 125 10.31 23.92 -6.47
C THR A 125 9.85 22.57 -7.02
N GLU A 126 9.01 21.82 -6.29
CA GLU A 126 8.37 20.61 -6.80
C GLU A 126 7.12 20.92 -7.62
N PRO A 127 6.86 20.16 -8.70
CA PRO A 127 5.63 20.27 -9.46
C PRO A 127 4.39 20.17 -8.56
N LEU A 128 3.37 20.95 -8.85
CA LEU A 128 2.14 20.97 -8.06
C LEU A 128 1.53 19.55 -7.96
N TYR A 129 1.55 18.80 -9.05
CA TYR A 129 1.04 17.43 -9.07
C TYR A 129 1.82 16.48 -8.14
N ALA A 130 3.14 16.66 -8.02
CA ALA A 130 3.94 15.87 -7.07
C ALA A 130 3.54 16.18 -5.62
N ARG A 131 3.30 17.46 -5.31
CA ARG A 131 2.82 17.90 -3.99
C ARG A 131 1.45 17.31 -3.65
N VAL A 132 0.51 17.38 -4.59
CA VAL A 132 -0.84 16.81 -4.42
C VAL A 132 -0.79 15.30 -4.21
N ARG A 133 0.05 14.60 -4.95
CA ARG A 133 0.23 13.15 -4.80
C ARG A 133 0.83 12.76 -3.45
N LEU A 134 1.79 13.53 -2.95
CA LEU A 134 2.32 13.32 -1.59
C LEU A 134 1.20 13.47 -0.55
N LEU A 135 0.43 14.57 -0.63
CA LEU A 135 -0.72 14.79 0.24
C LEU A 135 -1.73 13.65 0.14
N ALA A 136 -2.03 13.19 -1.07
CA ALA A 136 -2.97 12.09 -1.29
C ALA A 136 -2.49 10.77 -0.65
N ARG A 137 -1.21 10.44 -0.77
CA ARG A 137 -0.64 9.21 -0.15
C ARG A 137 -0.67 9.26 1.37
N VAL A 138 -0.30 10.39 1.96
CA VAL A 138 -0.38 10.58 3.41
C VAL A 138 -1.82 10.46 3.89
N THR A 139 -2.73 11.07 3.15
CA THR A 139 -4.16 11.04 3.46
C THR A 139 -4.73 9.64 3.32
N LEU A 140 -4.37 8.90 2.27
CA LEU A 140 -4.81 7.52 2.11
C LEU A 140 -4.25 6.61 3.22
N HIS A 141 -2.98 6.81 3.61
CA HIS A 141 -2.43 6.14 4.78
C HIS A 141 -3.28 6.42 6.03
N SER A 142 -3.63 7.68 6.26
CA SER A 142 -4.47 8.09 7.40
C SER A 142 -5.88 7.51 7.33
N LEU A 143 -6.49 7.42 6.14
CA LEU A 143 -7.76 6.72 5.94
C LEU A 143 -7.67 5.24 6.34
N LEU A 144 -6.59 4.56 5.92
CA LEU A 144 -6.35 3.17 6.28
C LEU A 144 -6.21 3.01 7.80
N VAL A 145 -5.49 3.92 8.46
CA VAL A 145 -5.34 3.91 9.92
C VAL A 145 -6.68 4.16 10.61
N VAL A 146 -7.46 5.17 10.20
CA VAL A 146 -8.77 5.44 10.81
C VAL A 146 -9.72 4.27 10.62
N ALA A 147 -9.74 3.64 9.44
CA ALA A 147 -10.63 2.50 9.18
C ALA A 147 -10.25 1.24 9.98
N THR A 148 -8.98 1.08 10.34
CA THR A 148 -8.49 -0.11 11.08
C THR A 148 -8.35 0.12 12.58
N GLU A 149 -7.93 1.31 12.99
CA GLU A 149 -7.60 1.67 14.38
C GLU A 149 -8.65 2.62 15.00
N GLY A 150 -9.62 3.10 14.21
CA GLY A 150 -10.71 3.97 14.62
C GLY A 150 -10.33 5.44 14.80
N ARG A 151 -9.06 5.80 14.81
CA ARG A 151 -8.59 7.18 14.96
C ARG A 151 -7.15 7.35 14.47
N CYS A 152 -6.81 8.58 14.00
CA CYS A 152 -5.43 9.00 13.84
C CYS A 152 -5.30 10.50 14.13
N ARG A 153 -4.09 10.94 14.44
CA ARG A 153 -3.75 12.35 14.48
C ARG A 153 -2.97 12.68 13.23
N LEU A 154 -3.59 13.48 12.35
CA LEU A 154 -3.07 13.82 11.03
C LEU A 154 -2.54 15.25 11.02
N TRP A 155 -1.29 15.38 10.62
CA TRP A 155 -0.64 16.67 10.44
C TRP A 155 -0.25 16.90 8.98
N LEU A 156 -1.06 17.66 8.26
CA LEU A 156 -0.76 18.13 6.91
C LEU A 156 -0.25 19.57 6.99
N HIS A 157 1.05 19.74 7.13
CA HIS A 157 1.65 21.07 7.21
C HIS A 157 1.28 21.92 5.99
N PRO A 158 0.94 23.25 6.15
CA PRO A 158 1.15 24.08 7.34
C PRO A 158 -0.02 24.14 8.33
N HIS A 159 -1.05 23.33 8.13
CA HIS A 159 -2.21 23.33 9.01
C HIS A 159 -1.86 22.71 10.38
N ALA A 160 -2.60 23.12 11.40
CA ALA A 160 -2.52 22.47 12.71
C ALA A 160 -2.93 20.99 12.61
N PRO A 161 -2.37 20.12 13.46
CA PRO A 161 -2.77 18.71 13.49
C PRO A 161 -4.24 18.58 13.83
N ILE A 162 -4.91 17.61 13.21
CA ILE A 162 -6.30 17.25 13.49
C ILE A 162 -6.39 15.85 14.09
N ASP A 163 -7.27 15.68 15.05
CA ASP A 163 -7.66 14.36 15.56
C ASP A 163 -8.78 13.84 14.67
N ALA A 164 -8.46 12.96 13.73
CA ALA A 164 -9.40 12.37 12.81
C ALA A 164 -10.01 11.10 13.43
N LEU A 165 -11.32 11.08 13.60
CA LEU A 165 -12.12 9.97 14.10
C LEU A 165 -12.91 9.29 12.99
N THR A 166 -13.11 9.99 11.88
CA THR A 166 -13.85 9.51 10.73
C THR A 166 -13.05 9.69 9.44
N GLN A 167 -13.40 8.94 8.42
CA GLN A 167 -12.82 9.13 7.10
C GLN A 167 -13.15 10.51 6.52
N ALA A 168 -14.31 11.08 6.86
CA ALA A 168 -14.70 12.43 6.44
C ALA A 168 -13.74 13.51 6.99
N ASP A 169 -13.28 13.37 8.24
CA ASP A 169 -12.30 14.28 8.84
C ASP A 169 -11.00 14.27 8.02
N VAL A 170 -10.55 13.08 7.63
CA VAL A 170 -9.33 12.89 6.85
C VAL A 170 -9.46 13.49 5.45
N VAL A 171 -10.58 13.25 4.76
CA VAL A 171 -10.87 13.83 3.44
C VAL A 171 -10.98 15.34 3.51
N GLY A 172 -11.62 15.88 4.56
CA GLY A 172 -11.70 17.32 4.80
C GLY A 172 -10.35 17.99 5.02
N ALA A 173 -9.42 17.30 5.72
CA ALA A 173 -8.04 17.77 5.87
C ALA A 173 -7.28 17.78 4.55
N PHE A 174 -7.44 16.73 3.74
CA PHE A 174 -6.86 16.65 2.40
C PHE A 174 -7.31 17.82 1.52
N ARG A 175 -8.62 18.05 1.48
CA ARG A 175 -9.20 19.16 0.74
C ARG A 175 -8.53 20.48 1.10
N LYS A 176 -8.49 20.82 2.39
CA LYS A 176 -7.84 22.06 2.88
C LYS A 176 -6.38 22.15 2.49
N ALA A 177 -5.63 21.04 2.58
CA ALA A 177 -4.22 21.00 2.23
C ALA A 177 -3.98 21.21 0.71
N VAL A 178 -4.84 20.63 -0.14
CA VAL A 178 -4.77 20.83 -1.60
C VAL A 178 -5.14 22.27 -1.98
N GLU A 179 -6.21 22.82 -1.40
CA GLU A 179 -6.62 24.21 -1.60
C GLU A 179 -5.50 25.18 -1.17
N TRP A 180 -4.84 24.89 -0.07
CA TRP A 180 -3.69 25.67 0.38
C TRP A 180 -2.50 25.56 -0.58
N ALA A 181 -2.16 24.35 -1.05
CA ALA A 181 -1.06 24.13 -1.99
C ALA A 181 -1.26 24.86 -3.32
N LEU A 182 -2.52 25.06 -3.74
CA LEU A 182 -2.87 25.86 -4.92
C LEU A 182 -2.68 27.36 -4.69
N SER A 183 -2.98 27.87 -3.50
CA SER A 183 -2.96 29.31 -3.22
C SER A 183 -1.57 29.84 -2.84
N HIS A 184 -0.62 28.96 -2.46
CA HIS A 184 0.69 29.32 -1.91
C HIS A 184 1.85 28.72 -2.72
N GLU A 185 1.91 29.03 -4.00
CA GLU A 185 2.98 28.55 -4.90
C GLU A 185 4.35 29.16 -4.63
N ASP A 186 4.39 30.41 -4.13
CA ASP A 186 5.62 31.22 -4.06
C ASP A 186 6.31 31.20 -2.70
N GLU A 187 5.78 30.50 -1.71
CA GLU A 187 6.39 30.45 -0.39
C GLU A 187 7.49 29.38 -0.30
N GLU A 188 8.72 29.78 -0.56
CA GLU A 188 9.89 28.91 -0.36
C GLU A 188 10.10 28.64 1.13
N ARG A 189 9.67 27.44 1.58
CA ARG A 189 9.89 26.96 2.95
C ARG A 189 10.90 25.83 2.93
N VAL A 190 12.11 26.13 3.37
CA VAL A 190 13.16 25.13 3.54
C VAL A 190 13.33 24.86 5.02
N GLY A 191 13.08 23.62 5.44
CA GLY A 191 13.28 23.18 6.81
C GLY A 191 12.02 22.62 7.48
N ILE A 192 12.22 21.81 8.49
CA ILE A 192 11.15 21.23 9.30
C ILE A 192 10.59 22.33 10.22
N PRO A 193 9.27 22.56 10.25
CA PRO A 193 8.66 23.53 11.16
C PRO A 193 9.01 23.23 12.63
N GLN A 194 9.16 24.26 13.44
CA GLN A 194 9.62 24.13 14.83
C GLN A 194 8.64 23.33 15.72
N ASP A 195 7.34 23.53 15.51
CA ASP A 195 6.28 22.82 16.18
C ASP A 195 6.30 21.33 15.83
N LEU A 196 6.53 20.98 14.55
CA LEU A 196 6.70 19.60 14.11
C LEU A 196 8.00 18.99 14.65
N LYS A 197 9.11 19.76 14.70
CA LYS A 197 10.36 19.30 15.32
C LYS A 197 10.17 18.87 16.78
N ALA A 198 9.40 19.65 17.52
CA ALA A 198 9.09 19.35 18.92
C ALA A 198 8.29 18.03 19.06
N SER A 199 7.45 17.72 18.08
CA SER A 199 6.57 16.54 18.05
C SER A 199 7.19 15.31 17.40
N LEU A 200 8.30 15.43 16.66
CA LEU A 200 8.87 14.34 15.84
C LEU A 200 9.05 13.00 16.55
N ARG A 201 9.31 13.03 17.86
CA ARG A 201 9.49 11.79 18.65
C ARG A 201 8.19 11.11 19.02
N GLY A 202 7.06 11.82 18.90
CA GLY A 202 5.71 11.31 19.20
C GLY A 202 4.95 10.84 17.96
N VAL A 203 5.46 11.16 16.74
CA VAL A 203 4.79 10.75 15.53
C VAL A 203 5.15 9.31 15.14
N ARG A 204 4.21 8.60 14.54
CA ARG A 204 4.43 7.26 14.00
C ARG A 204 5.28 7.29 12.74
N CYS A 205 4.96 8.20 11.83
CA CYS A 205 5.68 8.35 10.58
C CYS A 205 5.72 9.81 10.11
N VAL A 206 6.74 10.10 9.33
CA VAL A 206 6.91 11.38 8.63
C VAL A 206 7.01 11.10 7.14
N TRP A 207 6.19 11.79 6.36
CA TRP A 207 6.18 11.72 4.92
C TRP A 207 6.87 12.95 4.31
N THR A 208 7.83 12.69 3.43
CA THR A 208 8.53 13.72 2.66
C THR A 208 8.64 13.32 1.20
N SER A 209 8.91 14.29 0.32
CA SER A 209 9.45 13.94 -0.99
C SER A 209 10.95 13.71 -0.90
N HIS A 210 11.48 12.94 -1.83
CA HIS A 210 12.93 12.69 -1.90
C HIS A 210 13.72 14.00 -2.15
N HIS A 211 13.20 14.84 -3.03
CA HIS A 211 13.80 16.12 -3.38
C HIS A 211 13.84 17.09 -2.18
N TYR A 212 12.73 17.24 -1.46
CA TYR A 212 12.67 18.07 -0.26
C TYR A 212 13.66 17.59 0.80
N HIS A 213 13.73 16.28 1.02
CA HIS A 213 14.67 15.70 1.98
C HIS A 213 16.13 16.00 1.62
N GLU A 214 16.51 15.98 0.34
CA GLU A 214 17.86 16.33 -0.10
C GLU A 214 18.22 17.78 0.19
N ARG A 215 17.27 18.69 0.14
CA ARG A 215 17.44 20.13 0.39
C ARG A 215 17.34 20.52 1.87
N LEU A 216 16.87 19.65 2.75
CA LEU A 216 16.81 19.94 4.18
C LEU A 216 18.17 20.37 4.73
N PRO A 217 18.19 21.38 5.64
CA PRO A 217 19.38 21.71 6.42
C PRO A 217 19.94 20.48 7.14
N HIS A 218 21.25 20.46 7.37
CA HIS A 218 21.91 19.33 8.04
C HIS A 218 21.34 19.08 9.45
N SER A 219 20.97 20.15 10.18
CA SER A 219 20.31 20.06 11.49
C SER A 219 19.01 19.25 11.40
N ASP A 220 18.20 19.52 10.38
CA ASP A 220 16.88 18.89 10.20
C ASP A 220 17.00 17.43 9.77
N LYS A 221 17.98 17.12 8.89
CA LYS A 221 18.34 15.74 8.56
C LYS A 221 18.77 14.95 9.80
N SER A 222 19.51 15.59 10.69
CA SER A 222 19.95 14.98 11.96
C SER A 222 18.78 14.74 12.90
N GLU A 223 17.78 15.64 12.95
CA GLU A 223 16.55 15.45 13.71
C GLU A 223 15.73 14.27 13.19
N LEU A 224 15.50 14.19 11.87
CA LEU A 224 14.81 13.04 11.25
C LEU A 224 15.56 11.73 11.49
N SER A 225 16.90 11.74 11.39
CA SER A 225 17.70 10.56 11.69
C SER A 225 17.56 10.09 13.13
N ARG A 226 17.54 11.03 14.10
CA ARG A 226 17.28 10.71 15.51
C ARG A 226 15.86 10.18 15.74
N ALA A 227 14.86 10.78 15.10
CA ALA A 227 13.49 10.30 15.17
C ALA A 227 13.39 8.86 14.60
N LYS A 228 14.02 8.60 13.47
CA LYS A 228 14.11 7.25 12.89
C LYS A 228 14.75 6.23 13.82
N GLN A 229 15.83 6.59 14.52
CA GLN A 229 16.46 5.73 15.52
C GLN A 229 15.54 5.45 16.71
N SER A 230 14.58 6.34 16.99
CA SER A 230 13.55 6.18 18.02
C SER A 230 12.30 5.44 17.52
N GLY A 231 12.32 4.87 16.29
CA GLY A 231 11.23 4.06 15.74
C GLY A 231 10.27 4.81 14.81
N VAL A 232 10.47 6.10 14.57
CA VAL A 232 9.65 6.88 13.63
C VAL A 232 9.95 6.44 12.19
N LEU A 233 8.92 6.15 11.40
CA LEU A 233 9.08 5.80 10.00
C LEU A 233 9.34 7.06 9.16
N ASP A 234 10.47 7.09 8.46
CA ASP A 234 10.81 8.13 7.47
C ASP A 234 10.40 7.62 6.09
N LEU A 235 9.23 8.07 5.64
CA LEU A 235 8.61 7.65 4.39
C LEU A 235 8.88 8.68 3.30
N ARG A 236 9.51 8.26 2.22
CA ARG A 236 9.93 9.15 1.13
C ARG A 236 9.24 8.80 -0.17
N MET A 237 8.48 9.75 -0.69
CA MET A 237 7.96 9.61 -2.04
C MET A 237 9.10 9.82 -3.05
N PRO A 238 9.25 8.91 -4.05
CA PRO A 238 10.23 9.11 -5.12
C PRO A 238 10.05 10.46 -5.80
N SER A 239 11.14 11.16 -6.06
CA SER A 239 11.09 12.39 -6.85
C SER A 239 11.03 12.04 -8.34
N ASP A 240 10.15 12.73 -9.05
CA ASP A 240 10.13 12.73 -10.52
C ASP A 240 11.25 13.66 -11.05
N ALA A 241 12.47 13.42 -10.59
CA ALA A 241 13.63 14.32 -10.81
C ALA A 241 13.88 14.66 -12.28
N TRP A 242 13.52 13.76 -13.20
CA TRP A 242 13.64 13.98 -14.64
C TRP A 242 12.63 15.01 -15.18
N LEU A 243 11.45 15.17 -14.53
CA LEU A 243 10.46 16.19 -14.86
C LEU A 243 10.89 17.57 -14.38
N LEU A 244 11.67 17.64 -13.29
CA LEU A 244 12.17 18.90 -12.74
C LEU A 244 13.13 19.63 -13.69
N SER A 245 13.76 18.92 -14.63
CA SER A 245 14.72 19.48 -15.58
C SER A 245 14.05 20.07 -16.83
N ARG A 246 12.81 19.75 -17.13
CA ARG A 246 12.09 20.19 -18.34
C ARG A 246 10.99 21.23 -18.02
N ASN A 247 11.23 22.50 -18.37
CA ASN A 247 10.24 23.58 -18.46
C ASN A 247 9.43 23.91 -17.21
N ARG A 248 10.07 24.45 -16.18
CA ARG A 248 9.45 24.83 -14.90
C ARG A 248 8.27 25.81 -14.98
N GLY A 249 8.25 26.75 -15.93
CA GLY A 249 7.26 27.83 -15.91
C GLY A 249 5.92 27.54 -16.58
N LEU A 250 5.91 26.91 -17.75
CA LEU A 250 4.67 26.61 -18.50
C LEU A 250 3.93 25.40 -17.97
N SER A 251 4.66 24.41 -17.50
CA SER A 251 4.11 23.18 -16.91
C SER A 251 3.35 23.49 -15.62
N SER A 252 3.91 24.28 -14.70
CA SER A 252 3.25 24.62 -13.43
C SER A 252 1.96 25.42 -13.64
N LEU A 253 1.94 26.35 -14.58
CA LEU A 253 0.73 27.15 -14.87
C LEU A 253 -0.40 26.30 -15.47
N LEU A 254 -0.07 25.34 -16.32
CA LEU A 254 -1.03 24.40 -16.91
C LEU A 254 -1.56 23.42 -15.85
N GLU A 255 -0.68 22.86 -15.03
CA GLU A 255 -1.05 22.00 -13.90
C GLU A 255 -2.02 22.72 -12.95
N ARG A 256 -1.70 23.95 -12.58
CA ARG A 256 -2.56 24.76 -11.70
C ARG A 256 -3.94 24.99 -12.29
N LYS A 257 -4.03 25.48 -13.54
CA LYS A 257 -5.32 25.74 -14.20
C LYS A 257 -6.15 24.48 -14.34
N SER A 258 -5.51 23.36 -14.67
CA SER A 258 -6.18 22.07 -14.77
C SER A 258 -6.72 21.64 -13.41
N LEU A 259 -5.91 21.72 -12.37
CA LEU A 259 -6.30 21.32 -11.02
C LEU A 259 -7.39 22.21 -10.43
N GLU A 260 -7.28 23.56 -10.58
CA GLU A 260 -8.32 24.51 -10.16
C GLU A 260 -9.67 24.19 -10.81
N LYS A 261 -9.66 23.93 -12.12
CA LYS A 261 -10.88 23.57 -12.86
C LYS A 261 -11.50 22.28 -12.35
N VAL A 262 -10.68 21.26 -12.07
CA VAL A 262 -11.15 19.98 -11.56
C VAL A 262 -11.74 20.16 -10.16
N ILE A 263 -11.01 20.81 -9.25
CA ILE A 263 -11.43 20.99 -7.85
C ILE A 263 -12.78 21.72 -7.76
N GLN A 264 -13.00 22.73 -8.61
CA GLN A 264 -14.27 23.45 -8.67
C GLN A 264 -15.46 22.58 -9.13
N GLN A 265 -15.19 21.48 -9.79
CA GLN A 265 -16.21 20.58 -10.35
C GLN A 265 -16.38 19.29 -9.54
N LEU A 266 -15.54 19.03 -8.53
CA LEU A 266 -15.66 17.82 -7.70
C LEU A 266 -17.00 17.80 -6.96
N PRO A 267 -17.82 16.73 -7.13
CA PRO A 267 -19.11 16.65 -6.46
C PRO A 267 -18.94 16.21 -4.99
N GLY A 268 -19.00 17.18 -4.07
CA GLY A 268 -18.99 16.91 -2.63
C GLY A 268 -17.83 16.03 -2.13
N ASP A 269 -18.02 15.38 -1.01
CA ASP A 269 -16.97 14.55 -0.39
C ASP A 269 -16.62 13.29 -1.21
N GLN A 270 -17.58 12.72 -1.93
CA GLN A 270 -17.30 11.56 -2.78
C GLN A 270 -16.38 11.93 -3.95
N GLY A 271 -16.52 13.10 -4.54
CA GLY A 271 -15.60 13.60 -5.57
C GLY A 271 -14.18 13.76 -5.02
N TRP A 272 -14.05 14.30 -3.82
CA TRP A 272 -12.75 14.43 -3.15
C TRP A 272 -12.14 13.07 -2.78
N ARG A 273 -12.93 12.10 -2.37
CA ARG A 273 -12.45 10.72 -2.14
C ARG A 273 -11.93 10.09 -3.43
N ARG A 274 -12.66 10.22 -4.54
CA ARG A 274 -12.21 9.71 -5.86
C ARG A 274 -10.91 10.37 -6.30
N PHE A 275 -10.84 11.70 -6.18
CA PHE A 275 -9.64 12.45 -6.49
C PHE A 275 -8.44 12.02 -5.66
N LEU A 276 -8.62 11.83 -4.36
CA LEU A 276 -7.61 11.35 -3.44
C LEU A 276 -7.06 9.98 -3.86
N PHE A 277 -7.94 9.01 -4.13
CA PHE A 277 -7.52 7.68 -4.54
C PHE A 277 -6.77 7.70 -5.88
N HIS A 278 -7.26 8.44 -6.86
CA HIS A 278 -6.57 8.60 -8.13
C HIS A 278 -5.19 9.23 -7.98
N ALA A 279 -5.07 10.28 -7.18
CA ALA A 279 -3.78 10.92 -6.91
C ALA A 279 -2.82 10.03 -6.12
N ALA A 280 -3.32 9.21 -5.19
CA ALA A 280 -2.49 8.31 -4.37
C ALA A 280 -1.99 7.10 -5.17
N SER A 281 -2.81 6.53 -6.05
CA SER A 281 -2.48 5.34 -6.85
C SER A 281 -1.51 5.65 -7.99
N THR A 282 -1.51 6.86 -8.52
CA THR A 282 -0.63 7.24 -9.64
C THR A 282 0.84 7.17 -9.24
N VAL A 283 1.65 6.41 -9.96
CA VAL A 283 3.07 6.19 -9.65
C VAL A 283 3.94 7.38 -10.06
N PHE A 284 3.70 7.95 -11.24
CA PHE A 284 4.47 9.08 -11.77
C PHE A 284 3.60 10.32 -11.93
N SER A 285 4.14 11.51 -11.64
CA SER A 285 3.39 12.76 -11.77
C SER A 285 3.00 13.08 -13.22
N GLY A 286 3.77 12.59 -14.20
CA GLY A 286 3.45 12.74 -15.62
C GLY A 286 2.20 11.98 -16.06
N ASP A 287 1.81 10.95 -15.33
CA ASP A 287 0.65 10.12 -15.61
C ASP A 287 -0.60 10.59 -14.83
N PHE A 288 -0.43 11.56 -13.95
CA PHE A 288 -1.52 12.08 -13.16
C PHE A 288 -2.36 13.08 -13.95
N ASP A 289 -3.54 12.64 -14.37
CA ASP A 289 -4.57 13.52 -14.94
C ASP A 289 -5.70 13.74 -13.92
N PRO A 290 -5.76 14.94 -13.29
CA PRO A 290 -6.79 15.22 -12.31
C PRO A 290 -8.21 15.15 -12.89
N ALA A 291 -8.40 15.32 -14.20
CA ALA A 291 -9.70 15.28 -14.85
C ALA A 291 -10.33 13.87 -14.81
N VAL A 292 -9.53 12.81 -14.70
CA VAL A 292 -10.04 11.44 -14.56
C VAL A 292 -10.99 11.32 -13.37
N ALA A 293 -10.73 12.03 -12.28
CA ALA A 293 -11.60 12.01 -11.10
C ALA A 293 -13.01 12.59 -11.34
N LEU A 294 -13.19 13.40 -12.40
CA LEU A 294 -14.48 13.98 -12.74
C LEU A 294 -15.33 13.09 -13.64
N PHE A 295 -14.71 12.42 -14.61
CA PHE A 295 -15.41 11.83 -15.73
C PHE A 295 -15.62 10.34 -15.58
N ASP A 296 -14.85 9.69 -14.73
CA ASP A 296 -14.84 8.24 -14.67
C ASP A 296 -15.32 7.72 -13.31
N GLU A 297 -16.65 7.77 -13.11
CA GLU A 297 -17.28 7.09 -11.98
C GLU A 297 -16.95 5.60 -11.97
N PHE A 298 -16.80 4.99 -13.15
CA PHE A 298 -16.50 3.57 -13.31
C PHE A 298 -15.01 3.23 -13.14
N ALA A 299 -14.11 4.17 -13.41
CA ALA A 299 -12.67 3.98 -13.18
C ALA A 299 -12.24 4.31 -11.74
N SER A 300 -13.13 4.89 -10.93
CA SER A 300 -12.82 5.10 -9.51
C SER A 300 -12.69 3.76 -8.79
N PRO A 301 -11.54 3.43 -8.17
CA PRO A 301 -11.38 2.19 -7.42
C PRO A 301 -12.43 2.02 -6.32
N LEU A 302 -12.88 3.10 -5.69
CA LEU A 302 -13.94 3.06 -4.66
C LEU A 302 -15.29 2.66 -5.23
N TYR A 303 -15.71 3.27 -6.33
CA TYR A 303 -16.96 2.89 -6.99
C TYR A 303 -16.90 1.44 -7.52
N SER A 304 -15.77 1.09 -8.11
CA SER A 304 -15.51 -0.28 -8.56
C SER A 304 -15.60 -1.28 -7.41
N ALA A 305 -15.05 -0.94 -6.24
CA ALA A 305 -15.13 -1.78 -5.03
C ALA A 305 -16.56 -1.93 -4.53
N GLN A 306 -17.32 -0.83 -4.45
CA GLN A 306 -18.73 -0.86 -4.04
C GLN A 306 -19.55 -1.73 -4.99
N ALA A 307 -19.44 -1.49 -6.30
CA ALA A 307 -20.14 -2.28 -7.32
C ALA A 307 -19.76 -3.76 -7.27
N LEU A 308 -18.49 -4.07 -6.99
CA LEU A 308 -18.03 -5.43 -6.83
C LEU A 308 -18.62 -6.09 -5.57
N CYS A 309 -18.63 -5.39 -4.43
CA CYS A 309 -19.24 -5.87 -3.19
C CYS A 309 -20.74 -6.16 -3.36
N GLU A 310 -21.49 -5.22 -3.92
CA GLU A 310 -22.93 -5.39 -4.19
C GLU A 310 -23.21 -6.58 -5.11
N ARG A 311 -22.37 -6.72 -6.12
CA ARG A 311 -22.49 -7.83 -7.05
C ARG A 311 -22.12 -9.16 -6.44
N TYR A 312 -21.05 -9.19 -5.64
CA TYR A 312 -20.61 -10.36 -4.91
C TYR A 312 -21.72 -10.87 -3.97
N VAL A 313 -22.27 -10.02 -3.13
CA VAL A 313 -23.35 -10.36 -2.19
C VAL A 313 -24.57 -10.96 -2.93
N ARG A 314 -24.88 -10.44 -4.11
CA ARG A 314 -26.01 -10.95 -4.91
C ARG A 314 -25.75 -12.31 -5.55
N LEU A 315 -24.51 -12.57 -5.95
CA LEU A 315 -24.14 -13.77 -6.71
C LEU A 315 -23.61 -14.91 -5.86
N ALA A 316 -23.12 -14.61 -4.66
CA ALA A 316 -22.51 -15.58 -3.76
C ALA A 316 -23.20 -15.56 -2.37
N PRO A 317 -24.50 -15.84 -2.28
CA PRO A 317 -25.23 -15.79 -1.00
C PRO A 317 -24.75 -16.82 0.02
N GLU A 318 -24.06 -17.88 -0.42
CA GLU A 318 -23.41 -18.88 0.43
C GLU A 318 -22.16 -18.38 1.13
N PHE A 319 -21.57 -17.28 0.66
CA PHE A 319 -20.42 -16.62 1.27
C PHE A 319 -20.77 -15.16 1.60
N PRO A 320 -21.63 -14.91 2.63
CA PRO A 320 -22.02 -13.54 2.97
C PRO A 320 -20.82 -12.74 3.47
N LEU A 321 -20.74 -11.47 3.10
CA LEU A 321 -19.73 -10.58 3.65
C LEU A 321 -20.08 -10.18 5.10
N PRO A 322 -19.13 -10.12 6.02
CA PRO A 322 -17.70 -10.41 5.84
C PRO A 322 -17.39 -11.92 5.85
N VAL A 323 -16.56 -12.37 4.92
CA VAL A 323 -16.03 -13.73 4.91
C VAL A 323 -14.86 -13.83 5.88
N GLY A 324 -14.90 -14.82 6.77
CA GLY A 324 -13.84 -15.09 7.73
C GLY A 324 -12.62 -15.73 7.08
N ARG A 325 -11.44 -15.49 7.68
CA ARG A 325 -10.18 -16.06 7.20
C ARG A 325 -10.19 -17.59 7.19
N GLU A 326 -10.65 -18.22 8.26
CA GLU A 326 -10.71 -19.69 8.37
C GLU A 326 -11.58 -20.28 7.27
N GLU A 327 -12.70 -19.63 6.97
CA GLU A 327 -13.60 -20.00 5.90
C GLU A 327 -12.90 -19.88 4.53
N ALA A 328 -12.28 -18.73 4.23
CA ALA A 328 -11.56 -18.53 2.99
C ALA A 328 -10.42 -19.54 2.79
N VAL A 329 -9.63 -19.81 3.82
CA VAL A 329 -8.51 -20.75 3.78
C VAL A 329 -8.98 -22.20 3.66
N SER A 330 -10.09 -22.57 4.35
CA SER A 330 -10.61 -23.94 4.31
C SER A 330 -11.13 -24.33 2.93
N THR A 331 -11.62 -23.38 2.15
CA THR A 331 -12.14 -23.63 0.81
C THR A 331 -11.04 -23.78 -0.23
N VAL A 332 -9.83 -23.24 -0.02
CA VAL A 332 -8.72 -23.32 -0.97
C VAL A 332 -8.13 -24.72 -0.99
N ARG A 333 -8.62 -25.57 -1.88
CA ARG A 333 -8.14 -26.98 -2.06
C ARG A 333 -7.09 -27.08 -3.16
N GLU A 334 -7.33 -26.45 -4.29
CA GLU A 334 -6.45 -26.41 -5.45
C GLU A 334 -6.42 -25.01 -6.02
N MET A 335 -5.26 -24.53 -6.49
CA MET A 335 -5.08 -23.19 -7.00
C MET A 335 -4.79 -23.19 -8.52
N GLU A 336 -5.50 -24.05 -9.25
CA GLU A 336 -5.25 -24.16 -10.69
C GLU A 336 -5.93 -23.04 -11.50
N ARG A 337 -7.17 -22.69 -11.14
CA ARG A 337 -7.94 -21.66 -11.86
C ARG A 337 -7.91 -20.34 -11.12
N ASP A 338 -7.65 -19.26 -11.85
CA ASP A 338 -7.62 -17.89 -11.33
C ASP A 338 -6.78 -17.73 -10.05
N ARG A 339 -5.65 -18.46 -9.99
CA ARG A 339 -4.70 -18.43 -8.87
C ARG A 339 -4.36 -17.02 -8.43
N SER A 340 -4.14 -16.11 -9.37
CA SER A 340 -3.83 -14.71 -9.09
C SER A 340 -4.94 -14.01 -8.30
N LEU A 341 -6.22 -14.24 -8.64
CA LEU A 341 -7.35 -13.66 -7.92
C LEU A 341 -7.48 -14.26 -6.50
N ILE A 342 -7.30 -15.57 -6.36
CA ILE A 342 -7.30 -16.24 -5.05
C ILE A 342 -6.25 -15.60 -4.16
N LEU A 343 -5.03 -15.47 -4.66
CA LEU A 343 -3.91 -14.93 -3.87
C LEU A 343 -4.11 -13.45 -3.54
N ARG A 344 -4.60 -12.64 -4.49
CA ARG A 344 -4.91 -11.22 -4.22
C ARG A 344 -5.97 -11.07 -3.12
N GLY A 345 -7.04 -11.87 -3.19
CA GLY A 345 -8.07 -11.88 -2.15
C GLY A 345 -7.51 -12.26 -0.78
N LEU A 346 -6.76 -13.36 -0.70
CA LEU A 346 -6.19 -13.86 0.55
C LEU A 346 -5.13 -12.92 1.15
N PHE A 347 -4.37 -12.21 0.33
CA PHE A 347 -3.33 -11.29 0.81
C PHE A 347 -3.79 -9.84 0.99
N MET A 348 -4.98 -9.46 0.54
CA MET A 348 -5.46 -8.09 0.70
C MET A 348 -5.41 -7.59 2.15
N PRO A 349 -5.82 -8.38 3.17
CA PRO A 349 -5.67 -7.98 4.57
C PRO A 349 -4.22 -7.74 4.98
N LEU A 350 -3.27 -8.54 4.47
CA LEU A 350 -1.85 -8.33 4.73
C LEU A 350 -1.34 -7.02 4.13
N TYR A 351 -1.71 -6.72 2.88
CA TYR A 351 -1.34 -5.45 2.25
C TYR A 351 -1.94 -4.27 3.00
N THR A 352 -3.20 -4.38 3.47
CA THR A 352 -3.82 -3.36 4.30
C THR A 352 -3.03 -3.16 5.60
N ALA A 353 -2.67 -4.23 6.29
CA ALA A 353 -1.87 -4.15 7.50
C ALA A 353 -0.47 -3.55 7.27
N ARG A 354 0.19 -3.89 6.17
CA ARG A 354 1.49 -3.31 5.80
C ARG A 354 1.37 -1.83 5.44
N ALA A 355 0.32 -1.44 4.72
CA ALA A 355 0.06 -0.04 4.42
C ALA A 355 -0.14 0.76 5.71
N VAL A 356 -0.94 0.25 6.66
CA VAL A 356 -1.15 0.86 7.97
C VAL A 356 0.14 0.92 8.79
N ALA A 357 0.87 -0.20 8.90
CA ALA A 357 2.03 -0.31 9.77
C ALA A 357 3.29 0.38 9.21
N ARG A 358 3.46 0.40 7.89
CA ARG A 358 4.70 0.81 7.21
C ARG A 358 4.52 1.92 6.18
N GLY A 359 3.29 2.38 5.93
CA GLY A 359 3.00 3.38 4.90
C GLY A 359 3.17 2.85 3.46
N GLU A 360 3.10 1.54 3.22
CA GLU A 360 3.23 0.92 1.89
C GLU A 360 1.96 1.12 1.05
N VAL A 361 1.51 2.38 0.94
CA VAL A 361 0.22 2.76 0.35
C VAL A 361 0.16 2.53 -1.15
N THR A 362 1.26 2.74 -1.87
CA THR A 362 1.31 2.55 -3.32
C THR A 362 1.12 1.08 -3.69
N GLU A 363 1.80 0.18 -2.99
CA GLU A 363 1.67 -1.25 -3.18
C GLU A 363 0.25 -1.73 -2.85
N TRP A 364 -0.33 -1.17 -1.78
CA TRP A 364 -1.73 -1.43 -1.43
C TRP A 364 -2.68 -1.02 -2.55
N CYS A 365 -2.54 0.18 -3.14
CA CYS A 365 -3.37 0.64 -4.25
C CYS A 365 -3.32 -0.32 -5.44
N GLU A 366 -2.13 -0.75 -5.82
CA GLU A 366 -1.93 -1.63 -6.97
C GLU A 366 -2.58 -3.00 -6.77
N VAL A 367 -2.39 -3.60 -5.58
CA VAL A 367 -3.02 -4.89 -5.25
C VAL A 367 -4.53 -4.75 -5.16
N PHE A 368 -5.02 -3.66 -4.59
CA PHE A 368 -6.43 -3.33 -4.50
C PHE A 368 -7.08 -3.22 -5.88
N GLU A 369 -6.51 -2.42 -6.77
CA GLU A 369 -7.01 -2.24 -8.14
C GLU A 369 -6.95 -3.54 -8.94
N ASP A 370 -5.86 -4.31 -8.84
CA ASP A 370 -5.75 -5.62 -9.52
C ASP A 370 -6.79 -6.62 -9.00
N MET A 371 -7.03 -6.67 -7.68
CA MET A 371 -8.08 -7.51 -7.09
C MET A 371 -9.47 -7.11 -7.61
N LEU A 372 -9.78 -5.82 -7.67
CA LEU A 372 -11.05 -5.33 -8.19
C LEU A 372 -11.24 -5.70 -9.65
N HIS A 373 -10.23 -5.42 -10.49
CA HIS A 373 -10.29 -5.72 -11.92
C HIS A 373 -10.51 -7.22 -12.18
N ARG A 374 -9.74 -8.07 -11.51
CA ARG A 374 -9.87 -9.53 -11.63
C ARG A 374 -11.19 -10.05 -11.06
N GLY A 375 -11.66 -9.50 -9.94
CA GLY A 375 -12.93 -9.83 -9.33
C GLY A 375 -14.11 -9.51 -10.25
N HIS A 376 -14.14 -8.33 -10.85
CA HIS A 376 -15.16 -7.98 -11.85
C HIS A 376 -15.11 -8.89 -13.07
N ARG A 377 -13.92 -9.15 -13.59
CA ARG A 377 -13.74 -10.06 -14.72
C ARG A 377 -14.26 -11.46 -14.40
N PHE A 378 -13.89 -11.99 -13.24
CA PHE A 378 -14.33 -13.30 -12.78
C PHE A 378 -15.85 -13.40 -12.67
N LEU A 379 -16.51 -12.48 -11.95
CA LEU A 379 -17.97 -12.46 -11.78
C LEU A 379 -18.72 -12.18 -13.10
N ASN A 380 -18.04 -11.66 -14.13
CA ASN A 380 -18.61 -11.43 -15.45
C ASN A 380 -18.44 -12.61 -16.42
N THR A 381 -17.57 -13.57 -16.09
CA THR A 381 -17.29 -14.70 -16.97
C THR A 381 -18.57 -15.57 -17.14
N PRO A 382 -18.95 -15.95 -18.37
CA PRO A 382 -20.14 -16.77 -18.61
C PRO A 382 -20.10 -18.10 -17.83
N GLN A 383 -18.93 -18.72 -17.74
CA GLN A 383 -18.75 -19.96 -16.99
C GLN A 383 -19.06 -19.78 -15.50
N THR A 384 -18.54 -18.72 -14.85
CA THR A 384 -18.82 -18.43 -13.43
C THR A 384 -20.30 -18.20 -13.21
N ARG A 385 -20.98 -17.47 -14.10
CA ARG A 385 -22.44 -17.26 -14.01
C ARG A 385 -23.22 -18.56 -14.16
N LEU A 386 -22.76 -19.44 -15.02
CA LEU A 386 -23.39 -20.76 -15.23
C LEU A 386 -23.20 -21.66 -14.01
N ASP A 387 -21.97 -21.70 -13.46
CA ASP A 387 -21.64 -22.50 -12.27
C ASP A 387 -22.50 -22.04 -11.07
N LEU A 388 -22.61 -20.73 -10.85
CA LEU A 388 -23.43 -20.14 -9.80
C LEU A 388 -24.94 -20.43 -9.98
N ALA A 389 -25.45 -20.32 -11.21
CA ALA A 389 -26.84 -20.60 -11.51
C ALA A 389 -27.24 -22.09 -11.37
N GLN A 390 -26.27 -22.98 -11.51
CA GLN A 390 -26.47 -24.43 -11.44
C GLN A 390 -26.10 -25.04 -10.09
N GLY A 391 -25.65 -24.22 -9.13
CA GLY A 391 -25.15 -24.69 -7.82
C GLY A 391 -23.99 -25.69 -7.96
N ARG A 392 -23.24 -25.62 -9.06
CA ARG A 392 -22.15 -26.57 -9.31
C ARG A 392 -20.88 -26.14 -8.56
N GLU A 393 -20.42 -27.03 -7.71
CA GLU A 393 -19.09 -26.89 -7.04
C GLU A 393 -17.90 -27.13 -7.99
N SER A 394 -18.15 -27.24 -9.30
CA SER A 394 -17.14 -27.59 -10.28
C SER A 394 -16.23 -26.39 -10.63
N GLY A 395 -14.94 -26.67 -10.79
CA GLY A 395 -13.98 -25.72 -11.39
C GLY A 395 -13.39 -24.65 -10.47
N GLY A 396 -13.40 -24.83 -9.14
CA GLY A 396 -12.74 -23.92 -8.20
C GLY A 396 -13.50 -22.61 -7.94
N THR A 397 -14.75 -22.48 -8.42
CA THR A 397 -15.58 -21.29 -8.21
C THR A 397 -15.80 -20.95 -6.73
N PRO A 398 -16.14 -21.89 -5.81
CA PRO A 398 -16.27 -21.60 -4.39
C PRO A 398 -14.98 -21.07 -3.76
N GLN A 399 -13.83 -21.61 -4.14
CA GLN A 399 -12.53 -21.18 -3.64
C GLN A 399 -12.21 -19.73 -4.02
N ILE A 400 -12.50 -19.38 -5.26
CA ILE A 400 -12.29 -18.01 -5.76
C ILE A 400 -13.25 -17.06 -5.06
N LEU A 401 -14.53 -17.45 -4.89
CA LEU A 401 -15.52 -16.65 -4.19
C LEU A 401 -15.13 -16.40 -2.72
N ALA A 402 -14.78 -17.46 -2.00
CA ALA A 402 -14.38 -17.31 -0.60
C ALA A 402 -13.13 -16.43 -0.46
N SER A 403 -12.13 -16.58 -1.32
CA SER A 403 -10.92 -15.76 -1.31
C SER A 403 -11.21 -14.31 -1.69
N LEU A 404 -12.02 -14.08 -2.72
CA LEU A 404 -12.45 -12.74 -3.11
C LEU A 404 -13.28 -12.09 -2.00
N GLY A 405 -14.21 -12.81 -1.41
CA GLY A 405 -15.03 -12.34 -0.29
C GLY A 405 -14.20 -11.95 0.92
N PHE A 406 -13.17 -12.72 1.24
CA PHE A 406 -12.22 -12.37 2.30
C PHE A 406 -11.45 -11.08 2.01
N GLY A 407 -10.95 -10.93 0.77
CA GLY A 407 -10.31 -9.69 0.34
C GLY A 407 -11.25 -8.49 0.39
N LEU A 408 -12.48 -8.64 -0.11
CA LEU A 408 -13.51 -7.60 -0.04
C LEU A 408 -13.86 -7.24 1.41
N SER A 409 -13.93 -8.21 2.31
CA SER A 409 -14.19 -7.97 3.74
C SER A 409 -13.16 -7.06 4.38
N SER A 410 -11.90 -7.15 3.95
CA SER A 410 -10.83 -6.29 4.47
C SER A 410 -10.91 -4.84 3.99
N ILE A 411 -11.64 -4.57 2.90
CA ILE A 411 -11.82 -3.23 2.34
C ILE A 411 -13.20 -2.63 2.65
N LEU A 412 -14.14 -3.43 3.18
CA LEU A 412 -15.48 -2.93 3.55
C LEU A 412 -15.46 -1.64 4.38
N PRO A 413 -14.57 -1.48 5.38
CA PRO A 413 -14.50 -0.25 6.17
C PRO A 413 -14.23 1.00 5.35
N PHE A 414 -13.61 0.87 4.15
CA PHE A 414 -13.34 1.99 3.25
C PHE A 414 -14.48 2.29 2.30
N VAL A 415 -15.29 1.26 2.00
CA VAL A 415 -16.35 1.34 0.99
C VAL A 415 -17.68 1.75 1.62
N ALA A 416 -17.97 1.30 2.84
CA ALA A 416 -19.27 1.43 3.49
C ALA A 416 -19.60 2.85 4.01
N GLU A 417 -18.62 3.68 4.34
CA GLU A 417 -18.89 5.04 4.87
C GLU A 417 -19.32 6.06 3.78
N GLY A 418 -19.63 5.61 2.58
CA GLY A 418 -20.06 6.48 1.47
C GLY A 418 -21.51 6.26 1.00
N SER A 419 -22.28 5.39 1.66
CA SER A 419 -23.69 5.12 1.33
C SER A 419 -24.66 5.88 2.23
#